data_cb1f0eb41b843168faf6b4fa1840caed
#
_entry.id   cb1f0eb41b843168faf6b4fa1840caed
#
_cell.length_a   1.000
_cell.length_b   1.000
_cell.length_c   1.000
_cell.angle_alpha   90.00
_cell.angle_beta   90.00
_cell.angle_gamma   90.00
#
_symmetry.space_group_name_H-M   'P 1'
#
loop_
_entity.id
_entity.type
_entity.pdbx_description
1 polymer ?
#
loop_
_entity_poly.entity_id
_entity_poly.type
_entity_poly.pdbx_seq_one_letter_code
_entity_poly.pdbx_strand_id
1 'polypeptide(L)'
;MISRKVNNVQEALEGIQDGQTIMLGGFGLCGIPENSIAELVAKNVTNLTCISNNAGVDDFGLGLLLQKRQIKKMISSYVGENAEFERQMLSGELEVELTPQGTLAEKCRAAQAGIPAFFTPAGFGTEVAEGKETREFNGKMHVMELAYKADFSIVKAWKGDEAGNLIFKGTARNFNACMAGAAKITIAEVEELVPAGTLNPNEIHIPGIMVNRIFQGEKFEKRIEQRTVRQK
;
A
#
# COMPACT_ATOMS: atom_id res chain seq x y z
N MET A 1 -9.96 13.20 -23.18
CA MET A 1 -9.74 12.24 -22.06
C MET A 1 -8.52 12.74 -21.30
N ILE A 2 -8.55 12.77 -19.97
CA ILE A 2 -7.40 13.24 -19.16
C ILE A 2 -6.39 12.11 -19.11
N SER A 3 -5.15 12.36 -19.59
CA SER A 3 -4.06 11.40 -19.43
C SER A 3 -3.49 11.48 -18.00
N ARG A 4 -3.26 10.34 -17.38
CA ARG A 4 -2.59 10.16 -16.08
C ARG A 4 -1.16 9.62 -16.25
N LYS A 5 -0.79 9.30 -17.49
CA LYS A 5 0.51 8.73 -17.81
C LYS A 5 1.63 9.71 -17.51
N VAL A 6 2.66 9.20 -16.87
CA VAL A 6 3.97 9.82 -16.71
C VAL A 6 5.04 8.96 -17.39
N ASN A 7 6.20 9.54 -17.68
CA ASN A 7 7.19 8.89 -18.54
C ASN A 7 8.00 7.79 -17.84
N ASN A 8 8.23 7.95 -16.54
CA ASN A 8 9.10 7.06 -15.76
C ASN A 8 8.76 7.12 -14.28
N VAL A 9 9.44 6.29 -13.49
CA VAL A 9 9.25 6.20 -12.04
C VAL A 9 9.69 7.47 -11.32
N GLN A 10 10.71 8.18 -11.80
CA GLN A 10 11.21 9.43 -11.21
C GLN A 10 10.14 10.50 -11.26
N GLU A 11 9.51 10.69 -12.42
CA GLU A 11 8.38 11.61 -12.58
C GLU A 11 7.16 11.17 -11.76
N ALA A 12 6.91 9.86 -11.68
CA ALA A 12 5.81 9.33 -10.89
C ALA A 12 5.94 9.67 -9.40
N LEU A 13 7.17 9.59 -8.85
CA LEU A 13 7.47 9.84 -7.44
C LEU A 13 7.86 11.30 -7.14
N GLU A 14 7.68 12.21 -8.09
CA GLU A 14 7.94 13.63 -7.88
C GLU A 14 7.06 14.19 -6.76
N GLY A 15 7.64 15.02 -5.89
CA GLY A 15 6.97 15.62 -4.74
C GLY A 15 6.96 14.76 -3.47
N ILE A 16 7.48 13.52 -3.52
CA ILE A 16 7.72 12.75 -2.29
C ILE A 16 8.94 13.33 -1.57
N GLN A 17 8.76 13.68 -0.29
CA GLN A 17 9.73 14.35 0.56
C GLN A 17 9.83 13.68 1.94
N ASP A 18 10.83 14.08 2.70
CA ASP A 18 11.06 13.62 4.09
C ASP A 18 9.82 13.85 4.97
N GLY A 19 9.56 12.91 5.86
CA GLY A 19 8.51 13.01 6.87
C GLY A 19 7.10 12.70 6.37
N GLN A 20 6.91 12.42 5.09
CA GLN A 20 5.58 12.15 4.53
C GLN A 20 5.07 10.75 4.86
N THR A 21 3.74 10.63 4.80
CA THR A 21 3.05 9.34 4.98
C THR A 21 2.74 8.73 3.62
N ILE A 22 3.21 7.49 3.41
CA ILE A 22 3.08 6.76 2.15
C ILE A 22 2.40 5.41 2.39
N MET A 23 1.33 5.11 1.67
CA MET A 23 0.76 3.77 1.59
C MET A 23 1.46 2.99 0.48
N LEU A 24 1.84 1.74 0.76
CA LEU A 24 2.44 0.85 -0.24
C LEU A 24 1.65 -0.44 -0.31
N GLY A 25 1.09 -0.70 -1.50
CA GLY A 25 0.31 -1.90 -1.79
C GLY A 25 1.14 -3.17 -1.74
N GLY A 26 0.45 -4.30 -1.73
CA GLY A 26 1.06 -5.62 -1.66
C GLY A 26 0.63 -6.41 -0.43
N PHE A 27 0.95 -7.69 -0.43
CA PHE A 27 0.77 -8.63 0.67
C PHE A 27 1.94 -9.61 0.66
N GLY A 28 2.76 -9.62 1.70
CA GLY A 28 4.06 -10.28 1.64
C GLY A 28 4.88 -9.65 0.50
N LEU A 29 5.32 -10.46 -0.43
CA LEU A 29 6.00 -10.02 -1.65
C LEU A 29 5.08 -9.97 -2.87
N CYS A 30 3.81 -10.39 -2.72
CA CYS A 30 2.86 -10.44 -3.83
C CYS A 30 2.28 -9.05 -4.12
N GLY A 31 2.43 -8.58 -5.35
CA GLY A 31 1.84 -7.32 -5.80
C GLY A 31 2.49 -6.07 -5.21
N ILE A 32 3.75 -6.13 -4.81
CA ILE A 32 4.49 -4.94 -4.35
C ILE A 32 4.95 -4.08 -5.53
N PRO A 33 5.01 -2.74 -5.38
CA PRO A 33 5.49 -1.82 -6.42
C PRO A 33 7.03 -1.77 -6.43
N GLU A 34 7.66 -2.77 -7.07
CA GLU A 34 9.10 -3.01 -7.00
C GLU A 34 9.95 -1.84 -7.53
N ASN A 35 9.54 -1.26 -8.68
CA ASN A 35 10.28 -0.15 -9.28
C ASN A 35 10.15 1.13 -8.44
N SER A 36 8.97 1.38 -7.88
CA SER A 36 8.75 2.53 -7.00
C SER A 36 9.53 2.41 -5.69
N ILE A 37 9.62 1.21 -5.11
CA ILE A 37 10.43 0.98 -3.90
C ILE A 37 11.91 1.20 -4.21
N ALA A 38 12.42 0.68 -5.33
CA ALA A 38 13.80 0.90 -5.75
C ALA A 38 14.12 2.40 -5.94
N GLU A 39 13.21 3.14 -6.55
CA GLU A 39 13.36 4.59 -6.72
C GLU A 39 13.29 5.36 -5.39
N LEU A 40 12.42 4.97 -4.45
CA LEU A 40 12.40 5.56 -3.10
C LEU A 40 13.74 5.35 -2.38
N VAL A 41 14.35 4.16 -2.54
CA VAL A 41 15.70 3.90 -2.02
C VAL A 41 16.71 4.85 -2.63
N ALA A 42 16.68 5.04 -3.96
CA ALA A 42 17.60 5.91 -4.70
C ALA A 42 17.41 7.40 -4.33
N LYS A 43 16.17 7.86 -4.17
CA LYS A 43 15.84 9.23 -3.73
C LYS A 43 16.37 9.54 -2.33
N ASN A 44 16.62 8.53 -1.52
CA ASN A 44 17.12 8.67 -0.16
C ASN A 44 16.28 9.59 0.74
N VAL A 45 14.97 9.65 0.50
CA VAL A 45 14.02 10.36 1.39
C VAL A 45 13.95 9.64 2.74
N THR A 46 13.82 10.40 3.82
CA THR A 46 13.93 9.88 5.20
C THR A 46 12.73 10.24 6.06
N ASN A 47 12.69 9.69 7.27
CA ASN A 47 11.62 9.94 8.25
C ASN A 47 10.22 9.61 7.74
N LEU A 48 10.09 8.68 6.79
CA LEU A 48 8.81 8.27 6.23
C LEU A 48 7.94 7.56 7.27
N THR A 49 6.63 7.79 7.21
CA THR A 49 5.61 6.91 7.79
C THR A 49 5.09 6.01 6.69
N CYS A 50 5.32 4.71 6.78
CA CYS A 50 4.85 3.75 5.78
C CYS A 50 3.66 2.95 6.31
N ILE A 51 2.57 2.91 5.54
CA ILE A 51 1.38 2.10 5.80
C ILE A 51 1.39 0.95 4.79
N SER A 52 1.58 -0.28 5.26
CA SER A 52 1.58 -1.48 4.43
C SER A 52 1.23 -2.71 5.26
N ASN A 53 0.76 -3.78 4.63
CA ASN A 53 0.43 -5.02 5.34
C ASN A 53 1.61 -5.58 6.16
N ASN A 54 2.81 -5.54 5.57
CA ASN A 54 4.09 -5.92 6.17
C ASN A 54 5.23 -5.14 5.48
N ALA A 55 6.48 -5.46 5.79
CA ALA A 55 7.64 -4.79 5.19
C ALA A 55 8.46 -5.69 4.24
N GLY A 56 7.84 -6.66 3.60
CA GLY A 56 8.54 -7.61 2.75
C GLY A 56 9.51 -8.49 3.54
N VAL A 57 10.68 -8.75 2.96
CA VAL A 57 11.81 -9.46 3.60
C VAL A 57 13.04 -8.54 3.63
N ASP A 58 14.11 -8.94 4.31
CA ASP A 58 15.29 -8.10 4.54
C ASP A 58 15.87 -7.50 3.24
N ASP A 59 15.94 -8.29 2.18
CA ASP A 59 16.59 -7.92 0.90
C ASP A 59 15.60 -7.63 -0.24
N PHE A 60 14.30 -7.47 0.07
CA PHE A 60 13.29 -7.22 -0.96
C PHE A 60 12.01 -6.56 -0.41
N GLY A 61 11.38 -5.73 -1.25
CA GLY A 61 10.23 -4.94 -0.84
C GLY A 61 10.62 -3.81 0.12
N LEU A 62 9.77 -3.48 1.08
CA LEU A 62 10.02 -2.41 2.04
C LEU A 62 11.21 -2.65 2.97
N GLY A 63 11.70 -3.89 3.08
CA GLY A 63 12.93 -4.21 3.79
C GLY A 63 14.12 -3.38 3.32
N LEU A 64 14.18 -3.06 2.03
CA LEU A 64 15.22 -2.20 1.47
C LEU A 64 15.23 -0.78 2.08
N LEU A 65 14.04 -0.21 2.31
CA LEU A 65 13.90 1.11 2.97
C LEU A 65 14.25 1.03 4.46
N LEU A 66 13.92 -0.07 5.14
CA LEU A 66 14.28 -0.31 6.53
C LEU A 66 15.80 -0.40 6.70
N GLN A 67 16.49 -1.15 5.83
CA GLN A 67 17.96 -1.23 5.85
C GLN A 67 18.62 0.14 5.69
N LYS A 68 18.02 1.04 4.91
CA LYS A 68 18.51 2.42 4.69
C LYS A 68 18.05 3.42 5.74
N ARG A 69 17.30 3.01 6.78
CA ARG A 69 16.76 3.91 7.81
C ARG A 69 15.89 5.03 7.25
N GLN A 70 15.23 4.78 6.14
CA GLN A 70 14.35 5.75 5.50
C GLN A 70 12.97 5.82 6.17
N ILE A 71 12.55 4.75 6.87
CA ILE A 71 11.28 4.66 7.57
C ILE A 71 11.48 4.99 9.06
N LYS A 72 10.74 5.99 9.55
CA LYS A 72 10.66 6.36 10.97
C LYS A 72 9.53 5.61 11.68
N LYS A 73 8.40 5.43 11.00
CA LYS A 73 7.22 4.75 11.54
C LYS A 73 6.66 3.76 10.53
N MET A 74 6.38 2.56 11.00
CA MET A 74 5.68 1.54 10.22
C MET A 74 4.30 1.27 10.83
N ILE A 75 3.24 1.41 10.02
CA ILE A 75 1.87 1.01 10.37
C ILE A 75 1.57 -0.26 9.59
N SER A 76 1.42 -1.38 10.29
CA SER A 76 1.45 -2.72 9.69
C SER A 76 0.59 -3.69 10.47
N SER A 77 0.22 -4.80 9.84
CA SER A 77 -0.50 -5.89 10.52
C SER A 77 0.39 -7.08 10.86
N TYR A 78 1.64 -7.08 10.39
CA TYR A 78 2.55 -8.21 10.54
C TYR A 78 4.01 -7.76 10.45
N VAL A 79 4.86 -8.28 11.34
CA VAL A 79 6.29 -7.94 11.41
C VAL A 79 7.18 -9.08 10.89
N GLY A 80 6.74 -10.35 11.01
CA GLY A 80 7.53 -11.53 10.69
C GLY A 80 8.09 -11.59 9.28
N GLU A 81 9.01 -12.52 9.03
CA GLU A 81 9.75 -12.75 7.78
C GLU A 81 10.75 -11.64 7.39
N ASN A 82 10.93 -10.61 8.24
CA ASN A 82 11.89 -9.53 8.05
C ASN A 82 12.64 -9.31 9.37
N ALA A 83 13.86 -9.85 9.46
CA ALA A 83 14.66 -9.80 10.68
C ALA A 83 15.09 -8.36 11.05
N GLU A 84 15.36 -7.53 10.06
CA GLU A 84 15.71 -6.12 10.28
C GLU A 84 14.52 -5.32 10.79
N PHE A 85 13.30 -5.60 10.32
CA PHE A 85 12.09 -4.99 10.86
C PHE A 85 11.90 -5.33 12.34
N GLU A 86 12.00 -6.62 12.68
CA GLU A 86 11.90 -7.10 14.07
C GLU A 86 12.97 -6.45 14.94
N ARG A 87 14.22 -6.44 14.48
CA ARG A 87 15.34 -5.84 15.21
C ARG A 87 15.11 -4.35 15.51
N GLN A 88 14.73 -3.56 14.51
CA GLN A 88 14.49 -2.13 14.67
C GLN A 88 13.30 -1.85 15.59
N MET A 89 12.25 -2.65 15.52
CA MET A 89 11.11 -2.55 16.43
C MET A 89 11.53 -2.83 17.88
N LEU A 90 12.23 -3.93 18.13
CA LEU A 90 12.65 -4.31 19.47
C LEU A 90 13.69 -3.37 20.09
N SER A 91 14.55 -2.76 19.28
CA SER A 91 15.52 -1.76 19.73
C SER A 91 14.93 -0.38 19.94
N GLY A 92 13.69 -0.13 19.50
CA GLY A 92 13.07 1.20 19.54
C GLY A 92 13.58 2.19 18.48
N GLU A 93 14.39 1.72 17.52
CA GLU A 93 14.83 2.55 16.39
C GLU A 93 13.68 2.90 15.44
N LEU A 94 12.71 2.01 15.32
CA LEU A 94 11.54 2.14 14.46
C LEU A 94 10.27 2.19 15.31
N GLU A 95 9.48 3.23 15.15
CA GLU A 95 8.12 3.26 15.71
C GLU A 95 7.24 2.28 14.92
N VAL A 96 6.55 1.37 15.62
CA VAL A 96 5.66 0.40 14.99
C VAL A 96 4.27 0.48 15.59
N GLU A 97 3.28 0.70 14.74
CA GLU A 97 1.86 0.62 15.08
C GLU A 97 1.27 -0.65 14.46
N LEU A 98 1.00 -1.64 15.31
CA LEU A 98 0.34 -2.87 14.86
C LEU A 98 -1.18 -2.65 14.80
N THR A 99 -1.73 -2.84 13.62
CA THR A 99 -3.16 -2.73 13.36
C THR A 99 -3.70 -4.08 12.92
N PRO A 100 -4.82 -4.60 13.47
CA PRO A 100 -5.43 -5.83 12.98
C PRO A 100 -5.63 -5.76 11.46
N GLN A 101 -5.29 -6.82 10.74
CA GLN A 101 -5.20 -6.79 9.27
C GLN A 101 -6.51 -6.34 8.59
N GLY A 102 -7.65 -6.85 9.06
CA GLY A 102 -8.95 -6.41 8.53
C GLY A 102 -9.23 -4.94 8.82
N THR A 103 -8.81 -4.44 9.98
CA THR A 103 -8.91 -3.02 10.34
C THR A 103 -8.01 -2.16 9.47
N LEU A 104 -6.78 -2.60 9.18
CA LEU A 104 -5.86 -1.90 8.29
C LEU A 104 -6.48 -1.76 6.88
N ALA A 105 -7.03 -2.85 6.35
CA ALA A 105 -7.71 -2.83 5.05
C ALA A 105 -8.92 -1.88 5.04
N GLU A 106 -9.73 -1.93 6.10
CA GLU A 106 -10.92 -1.09 6.21
C GLU A 106 -10.59 0.39 6.41
N LYS A 107 -9.51 0.72 7.16
CA LYS A 107 -9.01 2.11 7.28
C LYS A 107 -8.58 2.68 5.92
N CYS A 108 -7.94 1.86 5.07
CA CYS A 108 -7.63 2.25 3.68
C CYS A 108 -8.92 2.43 2.86
N ARG A 109 -9.85 1.48 2.92
CA ARG A 109 -11.12 1.55 2.18
C ARG A 109 -11.98 2.74 2.63
N ALA A 110 -12.03 3.03 3.92
CA ALA A 110 -12.73 4.19 4.47
C ALA A 110 -12.12 5.50 3.94
N ALA A 111 -10.79 5.60 3.91
CA ALA A 111 -10.09 6.74 3.33
C ALA A 111 -10.43 6.92 1.84
N GLN A 112 -10.39 5.83 1.06
CA GLN A 112 -10.76 5.83 -0.36
C GLN A 112 -12.20 6.30 -0.59
N ALA A 113 -13.12 5.92 0.31
CA ALA A 113 -14.54 6.28 0.22
C ALA A 113 -14.87 7.64 0.85
N GLY A 114 -13.91 8.35 1.45
CA GLY A 114 -14.16 9.61 2.17
C GLY A 114 -14.89 9.41 3.51
N ILE A 115 -14.90 8.21 4.07
CA ILE A 115 -15.51 7.89 5.37
C ILE A 115 -14.48 8.19 6.47
N PRO A 116 -14.75 9.12 7.41
CA PRO A 116 -13.75 9.56 8.38
C PRO A 116 -13.48 8.53 9.48
N ALA A 117 -14.45 7.71 9.85
CA ALA A 117 -14.37 6.71 10.91
C ALA A 117 -15.39 5.59 10.72
N PHE A 118 -15.14 4.45 11.34
CA PHE A 118 -16.05 3.31 11.37
C PHE A 118 -15.89 2.54 12.69
N PHE A 119 -16.85 1.67 13.01
CA PHE A 119 -16.78 0.79 14.16
C PHE A 119 -16.49 -0.65 13.72
N THR A 120 -15.58 -1.32 14.44
CA THR A 120 -15.20 -2.73 14.20
C THR A 120 -15.12 -3.50 15.51
N PRO A 121 -15.52 -4.77 15.54
CA PRO A 121 -15.33 -5.62 16.73
C PRO A 121 -13.88 -6.07 16.91
N ALA A 122 -13.02 -5.91 15.89
CA ALA A 122 -11.63 -6.33 15.95
C ALA A 122 -10.84 -5.46 16.93
N GLY A 123 -10.07 -6.11 17.81
CA GLY A 123 -9.24 -5.44 18.80
C GLY A 123 -9.94 -5.01 20.08
N PHE A 124 -11.28 -5.16 20.22
CA PHE A 124 -11.96 -4.86 21.48
C PHE A 124 -11.42 -5.76 22.60
N GLY A 125 -11.13 -5.15 23.76
CA GLY A 125 -10.57 -5.86 24.92
C GLY A 125 -9.05 -6.13 24.83
N THR A 126 -8.36 -5.54 23.87
CA THR A 126 -6.90 -5.58 23.74
C THR A 126 -6.31 -4.17 23.79
N GLU A 127 -4.99 -4.05 23.85
CA GLU A 127 -4.26 -2.78 23.79
C GLU A 127 -4.64 -1.92 22.58
N VAL A 128 -5.05 -2.54 21.48
CA VAL A 128 -5.52 -1.83 20.28
C VAL A 128 -6.72 -0.92 20.55
N ALA A 129 -7.56 -1.26 21.53
CA ALA A 129 -8.75 -0.48 21.89
C ALA A 129 -8.48 0.64 22.90
N GLU A 130 -7.30 0.69 23.50
CA GLU A 130 -6.99 1.67 24.56
C GLU A 130 -7.10 3.11 24.05
N GLY A 131 -7.82 3.94 24.81
CA GLY A 131 -8.05 5.35 24.48
C GLY A 131 -9.01 5.61 23.31
N LYS A 132 -9.58 4.56 22.69
CA LYS A 132 -10.54 4.71 21.58
C LYS A 132 -11.98 4.66 22.08
N GLU A 133 -12.88 5.36 21.36
CA GLU A 133 -14.32 5.25 21.59
C GLU A 133 -14.78 3.81 21.35
N THR A 134 -15.61 3.29 22.27
CA THR A 134 -16.25 1.99 22.10
C THR A 134 -17.75 2.12 22.12
N ARG A 135 -18.45 1.29 21.35
CA ARG A 135 -19.91 1.29 21.28
C ARG A 135 -20.44 -0.13 21.08
N GLU A 136 -21.55 -0.41 21.73
CA GLU A 136 -22.26 -1.67 21.54
C GLU A 136 -23.18 -1.61 20.32
N PHE A 137 -23.12 -2.64 19.47
CA PHE A 137 -24.08 -2.88 18.41
C PHE A 137 -24.54 -4.34 18.46
N ASN A 138 -25.85 -4.54 18.57
CA ASN A 138 -26.46 -5.89 18.61
C ASN A 138 -25.84 -6.83 19.66
N GLY A 139 -25.59 -6.32 20.88
CA GLY A 139 -25.00 -7.10 21.96
C GLY A 139 -23.49 -7.37 21.83
N LYS A 140 -22.80 -6.73 20.87
CA LYS A 140 -21.36 -6.89 20.67
C LYS A 140 -20.65 -5.53 20.70
N MET A 141 -19.59 -5.46 21.49
CA MET A 141 -18.77 -4.26 21.60
C MET A 141 -17.90 -4.06 20.35
N HIS A 142 -17.78 -2.82 19.94
CA HIS A 142 -16.98 -2.37 18.80
C HIS A 142 -16.08 -1.21 19.21
N VAL A 143 -14.95 -1.08 18.53
CA VAL A 143 -13.98 0.01 18.68
C VAL A 143 -14.12 0.95 17.48
N MET A 144 -14.10 2.25 17.72
CA MET A 144 -14.06 3.24 16.65
C MET A 144 -12.63 3.34 16.09
N GLU A 145 -12.51 3.21 14.77
CA GLU A 145 -11.26 3.39 14.05
C GLU A 145 -11.38 4.56 13.06
N LEU A 146 -10.35 5.41 13.04
CA LEU A 146 -10.27 6.50 12.08
C LEU A 146 -9.70 6.01 10.76
N ALA A 147 -10.22 6.51 9.64
CA ALA A 147 -9.62 6.30 8.34
C ALA A 147 -8.18 6.83 8.29
N TYR A 148 -7.33 6.19 7.50
CA TYR A 148 -5.97 6.69 7.31
C TYR A 148 -5.95 8.02 6.54
N LYS A 149 -4.90 8.80 6.83
CA LYS A 149 -4.54 10.00 6.06
C LYS A 149 -3.12 9.82 5.56
N ALA A 150 -2.94 9.81 4.25
CA ALA A 150 -1.63 9.68 3.64
C ALA A 150 -1.43 10.73 2.54
N ASP A 151 -0.18 11.09 2.31
CA ASP A 151 0.19 12.01 1.25
C ASP A 151 0.22 11.29 -0.09
N PHE A 152 0.79 10.08 -0.10
CA PHE A 152 0.88 9.25 -1.29
C PHE A 152 0.37 7.83 -1.04
N SER A 153 -0.19 7.23 -2.07
CA SER A 153 -0.45 5.80 -2.16
C SER A 153 0.22 5.27 -3.42
N ILE A 154 1.06 4.25 -3.27
CA ILE A 154 1.76 3.61 -4.37
C ILE A 154 1.22 2.18 -4.50
N VAL A 155 0.55 1.91 -5.61
CA VAL A 155 -0.09 0.61 -5.88
C VAL A 155 0.51 -0.04 -7.12
N LYS A 156 0.54 -1.37 -7.14
CA LYS A 156 0.97 -2.14 -8.29
C LYS A 156 -0.20 -2.88 -8.92
N ALA A 157 -0.38 -2.73 -10.23
CA ALA A 157 -1.38 -3.48 -10.99
C ALA A 157 -0.74 -4.30 -12.12
N TRP A 158 -1.49 -5.25 -12.69
CA TRP A 158 -1.05 -6.00 -13.84
C TRP A 158 -1.12 -5.15 -15.11
N LYS A 159 -2.31 -4.59 -15.39
CA LYS A 159 -2.53 -3.70 -16.52
C LYS A 159 -3.13 -2.38 -16.07
N GLY A 160 -2.79 -1.33 -16.80
CA GLY A 160 -3.46 -0.05 -16.68
C GLY A 160 -3.55 0.64 -18.02
N ASP A 161 -4.48 1.56 -18.16
CA ASP A 161 -4.53 2.43 -19.33
C ASP A 161 -4.04 3.86 -19.00
N GLU A 162 -3.75 4.65 -20.02
CA GLU A 162 -3.26 6.02 -19.85
C GLU A 162 -4.24 6.95 -19.12
N ALA A 163 -5.52 6.55 -18.99
CA ALA A 163 -6.50 7.27 -18.18
C ALA A 163 -6.47 6.87 -16.69
N GLY A 164 -5.64 5.88 -16.32
CA GLY A 164 -5.44 5.42 -14.95
C GLY A 164 -6.36 4.29 -14.51
N ASN A 165 -7.14 3.68 -15.40
CA ASN A 165 -7.92 2.50 -15.08
C ASN A 165 -7.00 1.30 -14.84
N LEU A 166 -7.28 0.47 -13.80
CA LEU A 166 -6.41 -0.62 -13.38
C LEU A 166 -7.10 -1.97 -13.38
N ILE A 167 -6.36 -3.00 -13.82
CA ILE A 167 -6.72 -4.42 -13.72
C ILE A 167 -5.62 -5.13 -12.93
N PHE A 168 -6.01 -5.83 -11.86
CA PHE A 168 -5.12 -6.69 -11.08
C PHE A 168 -5.18 -8.13 -11.57
N LYS A 169 -4.13 -8.90 -11.30
CA LYS A 169 -4.07 -10.33 -11.63
C LYS A 169 -3.99 -11.16 -10.35
N GLY A 170 -4.98 -12.05 -10.17
CA GLY A 170 -5.02 -12.98 -9.05
C GLY A 170 -4.90 -12.28 -7.68
N THR A 171 -4.13 -12.86 -6.79
CA THR A 171 -3.92 -12.40 -5.41
C THR A 171 -3.14 -11.09 -5.29
N ALA A 172 -2.47 -10.64 -6.35
CA ALA A 172 -1.81 -9.33 -6.37
C ALA A 172 -2.78 -8.14 -6.29
N ARG A 173 -4.09 -8.38 -6.36
CA ARG A 173 -5.11 -7.36 -6.07
C ARG A 173 -5.06 -6.88 -4.62
N ASN A 174 -4.93 -7.77 -3.66
CA ASN A 174 -4.78 -7.60 -2.21
C ASN A 174 -5.00 -6.15 -1.70
N PHE A 175 -4.04 -5.56 -0.94
CA PHE A 175 -4.14 -4.20 -0.43
C PHE A 175 -4.07 -3.12 -1.52
N ASN A 176 -3.58 -3.44 -2.72
CA ASN A 176 -3.53 -2.50 -3.83
C ASN A 176 -4.91 -1.89 -4.14
N ALA A 177 -5.97 -2.71 -4.07
CA ALA A 177 -7.32 -2.26 -4.40
C ALA A 177 -7.89 -1.24 -3.41
N CYS A 178 -7.68 -1.44 -2.10
CA CYS A 178 -8.20 -0.52 -1.09
C CYS A 178 -7.30 0.70 -0.85
N MET A 179 -6.03 0.63 -1.24
CA MET A 179 -5.10 1.76 -1.15
C MET A 179 -5.21 2.71 -2.34
N ALA A 180 -5.65 2.23 -3.51
CA ALA A 180 -5.89 3.10 -4.66
C ALA A 180 -6.95 4.17 -4.32
N GLY A 181 -6.62 5.46 -4.44
CA GLY A 181 -7.51 6.57 -4.07
C GLY A 181 -7.60 6.87 -2.56
N ALA A 182 -6.84 6.17 -1.71
CA ALA A 182 -6.88 6.36 -0.25
C ALA A 182 -5.93 7.46 0.26
N ALA A 183 -5.15 8.08 -0.61
CA ALA A 183 -4.22 9.17 -0.31
C ALA A 183 -4.53 10.42 -1.14
N LYS A 184 -3.83 11.52 -0.85
CA LYS A 184 -3.94 12.76 -1.66
C LYS A 184 -3.51 12.52 -3.11
N ILE A 185 -2.46 11.73 -3.32
CA ILE A 185 -1.93 11.36 -4.64
C ILE A 185 -1.77 9.85 -4.70
N THR A 186 -2.41 9.23 -5.69
CA THR A 186 -2.25 7.81 -5.99
C THR A 186 -1.36 7.63 -7.22
N ILE A 187 -0.31 6.84 -7.07
CA ILE A 187 0.64 6.44 -8.09
C ILE A 187 0.42 4.97 -8.41
N ALA A 188 0.22 4.65 -9.67
CA ALA A 188 0.06 3.26 -10.11
C ALA A 188 1.27 2.83 -10.95
N GLU A 189 1.95 1.78 -10.49
CA GLU A 189 2.97 1.05 -11.21
C GLU A 189 2.30 -0.14 -11.91
N VAL A 190 2.45 -0.28 -13.22
CA VAL A 190 1.82 -1.37 -13.98
C VAL A 190 2.83 -2.17 -14.78
N GLU A 191 2.54 -3.47 -14.98
CA GLU A 191 3.37 -4.33 -15.83
C GLU A 191 3.13 -4.02 -17.32
N GLU A 192 1.90 -3.67 -17.67
CA GLU A 192 1.50 -3.35 -19.05
C GLU A 192 0.65 -2.08 -19.04
N LEU A 193 1.14 -1.04 -19.72
CA LEU A 193 0.43 0.21 -19.91
C LEU A 193 -0.11 0.28 -21.34
N VAL A 194 -1.42 0.42 -21.49
CA VAL A 194 -2.09 0.45 -22.78
C VAL A 194 -2.76 1.80 -23.06
N PRO A 195 -3.06 2.12 -24.33
CA PRO A 195 -3.78 3.35 -24.67
C PRO A 195 -5.13 3.44 -23.94
N ALA A 196 -5.53 4.67 -23.60
CA ALA A 196 -6.81 4.92 -22.95
C ALA A 196 -8.00 4.39 -23.77
N GLY A 197 -8.92 3.67 -23.11
CA GLY A 197 -10.13 3.12 -23.74
C GLY A 197 -9.93 1.75 -24.39
N THR A 198 -8.76 1.13 -24.27
CA THR A 198 -8.52 -0.23 -24.80
C THR A 198 -8.84 -1.34 -23.80
N LEU A 199 -8.92 -1.02 -22.50
CA LEU A 199 -9.36 -1.99 -21.51
C LEU A 199 -10.87 -2.24 -21.60
N ASN A 200 -11.28 -3.49 -21.43
CA ASN A 200 -12.69 -3.83 -21.33
C ASN A 200 -13.29 -3.19 -20.05
N PRO A 201 -14.31 -2.31 -20.16
CA PRO A 201 -14.88 -1.64 -18.99
C PRO A 201 -15.40 -2.59 -17.90
N ASN A 202 -15.83 -3.79 -18.26
CA ASN A 202 -16.32 -4.79 -17.31
C ASN A 202 -15.21 -5.49 -16.50
N GLU A 203 -13.96 -5.32 -16.90
CA GLU A 203 -12.79 -5.91 -16.24
C GLU A 203 -12.00 -4.91 -15.38
N ILE A 204 -12.38 -3.64 -15.41
CA ILE A 204 -11.71 -2.60 -14.63
C ILE A 204 -12.01 -2.81 -13.14
N HIS A 205 -10.97 -3.01 -12.36
CA HIS A 205 -11.08 -3.15 -10.90
C HIS A 205 -11.03 -1.81 -10.17
N ILE A 206 -10.23 -0.85 -10.66
CA ILE A 206 -10.10 0.50 -10.12
C ILE A 206 -10.30 1.49 -11.26
N PRO A 207 -11.30 2.39 -11.16
CA PRO A 207 -11.51 3.43 -12.15
C PRO A 207 -10.41 4.50 -12.09
N GLY A 208 -10.01 5.03 -13.24
CA GLY A 208 -8.91 5.97 -13.38
C GLY A 208 -9.05 7.26 -12.56
N ILE A 209 -10.26 7.62 -12.13
CA ILE A 209 -10.48 8.78 -11.25
C ILE A 209 -9.74 8.64 -9.90
N MET A 210 -9.46 7.41 -9.46
CA MET A 210 -8.73 7.13 -8.22
C MET A 210 -7.21 7.15 -8.38
N VAL A 211 -6.69 7.36 -9.61
CA VAL A 211 -5.26 7.35 -9.91
C VAL A 211 -4.84 8.71 -10.43
N ASN A 212 -3.79 9.28 -9.86
CA ASN A 212 -3.26 10.58 -10.26
C ASN A 212 -2.13 10.44 -11.28
N ARG A 213 -1.27 9.41 -11.13
CA ARG A 213 -0.13 9.14 -11.99
C ARG A 213 -0.02 7.65 -12.26
N ILE A 214 0.27 7.28 -13.51
CA ILE A 214 0.47 5.90 -13.92
C ILE A 214 1.71 5.79 -14.80
N PHE A 215 2.53 4.78 -14.56
CA PHE A 215 3.70 4.45 -15.39
C PHE A 215 3.87 2.94 -15.53
N GLN A 216 4.55 2.53 -16.57
CA GLN A 216 4.94 1.13 -16.76
C GLN A 216 6.28 0.88 -16.06
N GLY A 217 6.31 -0.10 -15.16
CA GLY A 217 7.54 -0.56 -14.52
C GLY A 217 8.44 -1.28 -15.53
N GLU A 218 9.75 -1.11 -15.38
CA GLU A 218 10.72 -1.70 -16.32
C GLU A 218 11.01 -3.17 -16.03
N LYS A 219 11.06 -3.54 -14.75
CA LYS A 219 11.46 -4.88 -14.32
C LYS A 219 10.65 -5.33 -13.10
N PHE A 220 10.19 -6.58 -13.14
CA PHE A 220 9.52 -7.23 -12.02
C PHE A 220 10.17 -8.59 -11.74
N GLU A 221 10.66 -8.77 -10.52
CA GLU A 221 11.27 -10.04 -10.08
C GLU A 221 10.21 -11.03 -9.60
N LYS A 222 9.17 -10.57 -8.93
CA LYS A 222 8.01 -11.35 -8.45
C LYS A 222 8.40 -12.64 -7.73
N ARG A 223 9.27 -12.55 -6.76
CA ARG A 223 9.91 -13.72 -6.12
C ARG A 223 8.94 -14.80 -5.69
N ILE A 224 7.80 -14.43 -5.06
CA ILE A 224 6.82 -15.40 -4.56
C ILE A 224 5.84 -15.85 -5.64
N GLU A 225 5.47 -14.97 -6.56
CA GLU A 225 4.50 -15.27 -7.63
C GLU A 225 5.01 -16.35 -8.58
N GLN A 226 6.32 -16.42 -8.80
CA GLN A 226 6.95 -17.41 -9.67
C GLN A 226 6.90 -18.84 -9.12
N ARG A 227 6.82 -18.98 -7.78
CA ARG A 227 6.81 -20.29 -7.11
C ARG A 227 5.42 -20.92 -7.02
N THR A 228 4.39 -20.14 -7.15
CA THR A 228 2.99 -20.59 -6.98
C THR A 228 2.30 -20.95 -8.28
N VAL A 229 2.86 -20.57 -9.43
CA VAL A 229 2.32 -20.94 -10.75
C VAL A 229 2.71 -22.38 -11.05
N ARG A 230 1.77 -23.32 -10.90
CA ARG A 230 1.95 -24.69 -11.41
C ARG A 230 2.04 -24.62 -12.93
N GLN A 231 3.15 -25.07 -13.49
CA GLN A 231 3.19 -25.41 -14.91
C GLN A 231 2.19 -26.55 -15.14
N LYS A 232 1.22 -26.33 -16.03
CA LYS A 232 0.30 -27.37 -16.48
C LYS A 232 0.98 -28.34 -17.42
#